data_785b12cb2d9c7069e854e3c8b58cf23f
#
_entry.id   785b12cb2d9c7069e854e3c8b58cf23f
#
_cell.length_a   1.000
_cell.length_b   1.000
_cell.length_c   1.000
_cell.angle_alpha   90.00
_cell.angle_beta   90.00
_cell.angle_gamma   90.00
#
_symmetry.space_group_name_H-M   'P 1'
#
loop_
_entity.id
_entity.type
_entity.pdbx_description
1 polymer ?
#
loop_
_entity_poly.entity_id
_entity_poly.type
_entity_poly.pdbx_seq_one_letter_code
_entity_poly.pdbx_strand_id
1 'polypeptide(L)'
;MNDTRVPTRDAPSRTARKLAVLEAIGDVDGWLLADDVFKLYDLAYEAAGPILEIGTFHGRSAIAMAMALRDAGNPAPLVSLDVDPVALATAGENARRKGVSGRITLVRGSAAAFFRATAGFVPAVVFVDGDHSAAGAARDLRALEPHVPDGGFLFLHDYADPRDPDPAEGEYGVSQAVGQTWVGRQCEDLGVFGVGGLFRRRVGGPGPVDGSRRPPTIDLVWRDDVAMQYRQRVRWPLGRRFRRALGRRRPENAG
;
A
#
# COMPACT_ATOMS: atom_id res chain seq x y z
N MET A 1 -51.22 -0.30 -18.27
CA MET A 1 -50.14 0.34 -17.49
C MET A 1 -48.86 -0.43 -17.76
N ASN A 2 -48.04 0.09 -18.68
CA ASN A 2 -46.74 -0.53 -19.02
C ASN A 2 -45.68 -0.04 -18.02
N ASP A 3 -45.25 -0.91 -17.13
CA ASP A 3 -44.08 -0.69 -16.25
C ASP A 3 -42.81 -0.87 -17.07
N THR A 4 -42.32 0.18 -17.71
CA THR A 4 -41.01 0.24 -18.35
C THR A 4 -39.94 0.51 -17.29
N ARG A 5 -39.61 -0.48 -16.48
CA ARG A 5 -38.38 -0.44 -15.67
C ARG A 5 -37.19 -0.47 -16.62
N VAL A 6 -36.53 0.69 -16.78
CA VAL A 6 -35.22 0.77 -17.38
C VAL A 6 -34.29 -0.14 -16.59
N PRO A 7 -33.61 -1.14 -17.20
CA PRO A 7 -32.69 -1.98 -16.47
C PRO A 7 -31.60 -1.08 -15.89
N THR A 8 -31.49 -1.06 -14.55
CA THR A 8 -30.36 -0.47 -13.85
C THR A 8 -29.10 -1.18 -14.34
N ARG A 9 -28.19 -0.43 -14.95
CA ARG A 9 -26.85 -0.95 -15.29
C ARG A 9 -26.30 -1.63 -14.05
N ASP A 10 -26.06 -2.93 -14.10
CA ASP A 10 -25.46 -3.68 -13.01
C ASP A 10 -24.17 -2.98 -12.59
N ALA A 11 -24.02 -2.76 -11.28
CA ALA A 11 -22.81 -2.13 -10.76
C ALA A 11 -21.58 -2.96 -11.17
N PRO A 12 -20.48 -2.32 -11.61
CA PRO A 12 -19.29 -3.05 -12.06
C PRO A 12 -18.75 -3.94 -10.94
N SER A 13 -18.28 -5.14 -11.30
CA SER A 13 -17.68 -6.07 -10.35
C SER A 13 -16.48 -5.41 -9.64
N ARG A 14 -16.12 -5.92 -8.46
CA ARG A 14 -14.95 -5.43 -7.70
C ARG A 14 -13.67 -5.51 -8.54
N THR A 15 -13.50 -6.57 -9.32
CA THR A 15 -12.38 -6.72 -10.27
C THR A 15 -12.36 -5.62 -11.32
N ALA A 16 -13.50 -5.32 -11.94
CA ALA A 16 -13.59 -4.26 -12.92
C ALA A 16 -13.24 -2.89 -12.32
N ARG A 17 -13.63 -2.63 -11.07
CA ARG A 17 -13.28 -1.40 -10.35
C ARG A 17 -11.79 -1.31 -10.07
N LYS A 18 -11.13 -2.40 -9.62
CA LYS A 18 -9.68 -2.45 -9.42
C LYS A 18 -8.91 -2.14 -10.70
N LEU A 19 -9.30 -2.73 -11.81
CA LEU A 19 -8.68 -2.47 -13.12
C LEU A 19 -8.87 -1.00 -13.54
N ALA A 20 -10.05 -0.43 -13.33
CA ALA A 20 -10.31 0.98 -13.62
C ALA A 20 -9.47 1.91 -12.73
N VAL A 21 -9.26 1.57 -11.46
CA VAL A 21 -8.38 2.34 -10.57
C VAL A 21 -6.93 2.27 -11.05
N LEU A 22 -6.44 1.07 -11.39
CA LEU A 22 -5.08 0.90 -11.88
C LEU A 22 -4.82 1.72 -13.16
N GLU A 23 -5.78 1.75 -14.08
CA GLU A 23 -5.74 2.59 -15.28
C GLU A 23 -5.77 4.08 -14.92
N ALA A 24 -6.67 4.47 -14.02
CA ALA A 24 -6.86 5.86 -13.61
C ALA A 24 -5.63 6.49 -12.95
N ILE A 25 -4.81 5.70 -12.24
CA ILE A 25 -3.57 6.16 -11.60
C ILE A 25 -2.33 5.99 -12.48
N GLY A 26 -2.47 5.49 -13.71
CA GLY A 26 -1.35 5.17 -14.59
C GLY A 26 -0.48 6.37 -14.98
N ASP A 27 -1.01 7.58 -14.94
CA ASP A 27 -0.34 8.86 -15.20
C ASP A 27 0.14 9.58 -13.91
N VAL A 28 -0.07 8.98 -12.74
CA VAL A 28 0.50 9.46 -11.46
C VAL A 28 1.83 8.76 -11.24
N ASP A 29 2.89 9.55 -11.06
CA ASP A 29 4.23 9.03 -10.83
C ASP A 29 4.32 8.27 -9.50
N GLY A 30 5.13 7.19 -9.46
CA GLY A 30 5.29 6.30 -8.31
C GLY A 30 5.47 4.84 -8.72
N TRP A 31 6.00 4.03 -7.81
CA TRP A 31 6.35 2.63 -8.04
C TRP A 31 5.42 1.70 -7.25
N LEU A 32 4.39 1.18 -7.93
CA LEU A 32 3.51 0.14 -7.41
C LEU A 32 3.27 -0.87 -8.53
N LEU A 33 3.39 -2.14 -8.21
CA LEU A 33 2.94 -3.20 -9.10
C LEU A 33 1.40 -3.28 -9.07
N ALA A 34 0.82 -3.94 -10.06
CA ALA A 34 -0.64 -4.11 -10.12
C ALA A 34 -1.19 -4.83 -8.88
N ASP A 35 -0.45 -5.84 -8.38
CA ASP A 35 -0.84 -6.61 -7.21
C ASP A 35 -0.80 -5.79 -5.92
N ASP A 36 0.16 -4.83 -5.79
CA ASP A 36 0.20 -3.86 -4.70
C ASP A 36 -1.06 -2.99 -4.71
N VAL A 37 -1.39 -2.42 -5.89
CA VAL A 37 -2.57 -1.57 -6.06
C VAL A 37 -3.85 -2.32 -5.73
N PHE A 38 -3.97 -3.58 -6.19
CA PHE A 38 -5.16 -4.38 -5.93
C PHE A 38 -5.31 -4.73 -4.46
N LYS A 39 -4.20 -4.97 -3.75
CA LYS A 39 -4.23 -5.22 -2.32
C LYS A 39 -4.57 -3.95 -1.53
N LEU A 40 -3.98 -2.82 -1.87
CA LEU A 40 -4.32 -1.51 -1.28
C LEU A 40 -5.80 -1.17 -1.49
N TYR A 41 -6.32 -1.45 -2.70
CA TYR A 41 -7.74 -1.29 -2.97
C TYR A 41 -8.60 -2.14 -2.03
N ASP A 42 -8.29 -3.43 -1.87
CA ASP A 42 -9.05 -4.33 -1.01
C ASP A 42 -9.01 -3.89 0.46
N LEU A 43 -7.83 -3.54 0.96
CA LEU A 43 -7.65 -3.07 2.34
C LEU A 43 -8.44 -1.79 2.60
N ALA A 44 -8.43 -0.83 1.68
CA ALA A 44 -9.18 0.40 1.81
C ALA A 44 -10.69 0.18 1.64
N TYR A 45 -11.11 -0.65 0.70
CA TYR A 45 -12.52 -0.97 0.47
C TYR A 45 -13.18 -1.57 1.72
N GLU A 46 -12.47 -2.46 2.44
CA GLU A 46 -12.94 -3.18 3.63
C GLU A 46 -12.51 -2.52 4.95
N ALA A 47 -11.86 -1.36 4.91
CA ALA A 47 -11.32 -0.73 6.11
C ALA A 47 -12.43 -0.50 7.15
N ALA A 48 -12.24 -1.07 8.36
CA ALA A 48 -13.17 -0.91 9.48
C ALA A 48 -12.91 0.36 10.32
N GLY A 49 -11.95 1.19 9.91
CA GLY A 49 -11.54 2.40 10.61
C GLY A 49 -10.50 3.20 9.81
N PRO A 50 -9.83 4.17 10.45
CA PRO A 50 -8.88 5.04 9.80
C PRO A 50 -7.76 4.30 9.07
N ILE A 51 -7.34 4.85 7.93
CA ILE A 51 -6.18 4.39 7.16
C ILE A 51 -5.06 5.40 7.35
N LEU A 52 -3.85 4.92 7.62
CA LEU A 52 -2.62 5.70 7.66
C LEU A 52 -1.68 5.26 6.56
N GLU A 53 -1.16 6.19 5.79
CA GLU A 53 -0.06 5.98 4.85
C GLU A 53 1.17 6.76 5.30
N ILE A 54 2.34 6.13 5.24
CA ILE A 54 3.65 6.72 5.48
C ILE A 54 4.43 6.63 4.17
N GLY A 55 4.77 7.79 3.59
CA GLY A 55 5.32 7.90 2.24
C GLY A 55 4.23 8.19 1.21
N THR A 56 3.86 9.47 1.07
CA THR A 56 2.85 9.90 0.09
C THR A 56 3.43 10.00 -1.31
N PHE A 57 4.67 10.49 -1.44
CA PHE A 57 5.28 10.88 -2.70
C PHE A 57 4.30 11.70 -3.56
N HIS A 58 4.00 11.29 -4.79
CA HIS A 58 3.05 12.00 -5.67
C HIS A 58 1.60 11.51 -5.53
N GLY A 59 1.31 10.67 -4.51
CA GLY A 59 -0.04 10.28 -4.09
C GLY A 59 -0.65 9.11 -4.85
N ARG A 60 0.14 8.31 -5.57
CA ARG A 60 -0.38 7.19 -6.39
C ARG A 60 -1.16 6.17 -5.56
N SER A 61 -0.61 5.73 -4.44
CA SER A 61 -1.23 4.82 -3.48
C SER A 61 -2.41 5.45 -2.74
N ALA A 62 -2.23 6.67 -2.23
CA ALA A 62 -3.29 7.41 -1.55
C ALA A 62 -4.53 7.59 -2.45
N ILE A 63 -4.32 7.92 -3.73
CA ILE A 63 -5.40 8.07 -4.71
C ILE A 63 -6.10 6.73 -4.96
N ALA A 64 -5.35 5.64 -5.10
CA ALA A 64 -5.93 4.30 -5.27
C ALA A 64 -6.81 3.91 -4.06
N MET A 65 -6.32 4.11 -2.84
CA MET A 65 -7.08 3.87 -1.61
C MET A 65 -8.31 4.78 -1.50
N ALA A 66 -8.19 6.05 -1.84
CA ALA A 66 -9.30 6.99 -1.83
C ALA A 66 -10.41 6.63 -2.85
N MET A 67 -10.03 6.12 -4.02
CA MET A 67 -10.97 5.58 -5.00
C MET A 67 -11.68 4.33 -4.47
N ALA A 68 -10.96 3.44 -3.79
CA ALA A 68 -11.54 2.26 -3.15
C ALA A 68 -12.57 2.64 -2.08
N LEU A 69 -12.24 3.60 -1.20
CA LEU A 69 -13.16 4.14 -0.20
C LEU A 69 -14.41 4.74 -0.84
N ARG A 70 -14.26 5.48 -1.95
CA ARG A 70 -15.38 6.03 -2.71
C ARG A 70 -16.26 4.92 -3.28
N ASP A 71 -15.67 3.93 -3.90
CA ASP A 71 -16.36 2.82 -4.56
C ASP A 71 -17.12 1.92 -3.58
N ALA A 72 -16.62 1.84 -2.34
CA ALA A 72 -17.27 1.14 -1.22
C ALA A 72 -18.35 1.99 -0.52
N GLY A 73 -18.40 3.30 -0.77
CA GLY A 73 -19.15 4.21 0.08
C GLY A 73 -18.64 4.28 1.51
N ASN A 74 -17.36 3.89 1.72
CA ASN A 74 -16.74 3.80 3.04
C ASN A 74 -16.31 5.20 3.54
N PRO A 75 -16.79 5.65 4.72
CA PRO A 75 -16.45 6.97 5.27
C PRO A 75 -15.10 6.99 6.01
N ALA A 76 -14.36 5.90 6.06
CA ALA A 76 -13.10 5.82 6.81
C ALA A 76 -12.14 6.95 6.41
N PRO A 77 -11.53 7.66 7.39
CA PRO A 77 -10.53 8.67 7.11
C PRO A 77 -9.27 8.04 6.52
N LEU A 78 -8.70 8.71 5.50
CA LEU A 78 -7.39 8.39 4.93
C LEU A 78 -6.43 9.55 5.21
N VAL A 79 -5.41 9.29 6.01
CA VAL A 79 -4.32 10.22 6.29
C VAL A 79 -3.06 9.72 5.60
N SER A 80 -2.40 10.59 4.85
CA SER A 80 -1.17 10.27 4.14
C SER A 80 -0.06 11.24 4.53
N LEU A 81 1.08 10.70 4.97
CA LEU A 81 2.21 11.45 5.53
C LEU A 81 3.37 11.47 4.55
N ASP A 82 4.01 12.63 4.43
CA ASP A 82 5.32 12.76 3.80
C ASP A 82 6.14 13.87 4.48
N VAL A 83 7.45 13.75 4.44
CA VAL A 83 8.35 14.77 4.94
C VAL A 83 8.63 15.86 3.91
N ASP A 84 8.47 15.54 2.62
CA ASP A 84 8.71 16.44 1.49
C ASP A 84 7.46 17.28 1.17
N PRO A 85 7.50 18.59 1.39
CA PRO A 85 6.37 19.47 1.07
C PRO A 85 6.09 19.57 -0.44
N VAL A 86 7.09 19.34 -1.30
CA VAL A 86 6.92 19.40 -2.77
C VAL A 86 6.16 18.16 -3.24
N ALA A 87 6.54 16.99 -2.72
CA ALA A 87 5.81 15.74 -2.97
C ALA A 87 4.34 15.86 -2.55
N LEU A 88 4.07 16.37 -1.34
CA LEU A 88 2.71 16.59 -0.86
C LEU A 88 1.89 17.57 -1.72
N ALA A 89 2.52 18.65 -2.20
CA ALA A 89 1.84 19.59 -3.10
C ALA A 89 1.43 18.88 -4.41
N THR A 90 2.34 18.10 -5.00
CA THR A 90 2.10 17.31 -6.20
C THR A 90 1.00 16.27 -5.97
N ALA A 91 1.03 15.56 -4.84
CA ALA A 91 0.00 14.60 -4.45
C ALA A 91 -1.39 15.25 -4.34
N GLY A 92 -1.45 16.44 -3.72
CA GLY A 92 -2.69 17.21 -3.60
C GLY A 92 -3.27 17.63 -4.95
N GLU A 93 -2.41 18.01 -5.91
CA GLU A 93 -2.82 18.33 -7.27
C GLU A 93 -3.31 17.09 -8.03
N ASN A 94 -2.58 15.99 -7.93
CA ASN A 94 -2.99 14.71 -8.51
C ASN A 94 -4.34 14.23 -7.93
N ALA A 95 -4.52 14.30 -6.61
CA ALA A 95 -5.77 13.93 -5.96
C ALA A 95 -6.97 14.79 -6.41
N ARG A 96 -6.76 16.11 -6.61
CA ARG A 96 -7.77 17.01 -7.18
C ARG A 96 -8.12 16.62 -8.62
N ARG A 97 -7.10 16.38 -9.45
CA ARG A 97 -7.27 15.97 -10.85
C ARG A 97 -8.02 14.64 -10.97
N LYS A 98 -7.84 13.73 -10.00
CA LYS A 98 -8.54 12.44 -9.93
C LYS A 98 -9.87 12.48 -9.20
N GLY A 99 -10.29 13.64 -8.70
CA GLY A 99 -11.60 13.84 -8.05
C GLY A 99 -11.74 13.16 -6.68
N VAL A 100 -10.62 12.97 -5.96
CA VAL A 100 -10.60 12.29 -4.64
C VAL A 100 -9.94 13.12 -3.53
N SER A 101 -9.59 14.37 -3.79
CA SER A 101 -8.89 15.22 -2.80
C SER A 101 -9.66 15.39 -1.49
N GLY A 102 -10.99 15.40 -1.51
CA GLY A 102 -11.82 15.47 -0.31
C GLY A 102 -11.80 14.21 0.57
N ARG A 103 -11.12 13.14 0.14
CA ARG A 103 -11.01 11.88 0.89
C ARG A 103 -9.63 11.62 1.46
N ILE A 104 -8.64 12.49 1.16
CA ILE A 104 -7.26 12.33 1.59
C ILE A 104 -6.88 13.53 2.44
N THR A 105 -6.41 13.28 3.65
CA THR A 105 -5.75 14.29 4.49
C THR A 105 -4.25 14.16 4.32
N LEU A 106 -3.64 15.09 3.60
CA LEU A 106 -2.19 15.15 3.42
C LEU A 106 -1.55 15.88 4.60
N VAL A 107 -0.56 15.27 5.24
CA VAL A 107 0.11 15.81 6.42
C VAL A 107 1.62 15.78 6.25
N ARG A 108 2.28 16.93 6.44
CA ARG A 108 3.73 17.00 6.44
C ARG A 108 4.29 16.53 7.77
N GLY A 109 5.07 15.45 7.75
CA GLY A 109 5.76 14.95 8.94
C GLY A 109 6.09 13.47 8.87
N SER A 110 6.87 13.01 9.84
CA SER A 110 7.11 11.58 10.06
C SER A 110 5.99 10.96 10.90
N ALA A 111 5.87 9.63 10.89
CA ALA A 111 4.94 8.89 11.75
C ALA A 111 5.06 9.29 13.22
N ALA A 112 6.29 9.37 13.75
CA ALA A 112 6.54 9.77 15.13
C ALA A 112 6.07 11.20 15.43
N ALA A 113 6.21 12.15 14.49
CA ALA A 113 5.72 13.52 14.68
C ALA A 113 4.19 13.57 14.64
N PHE A 114 3.59 12.82 13.72
CA PHE A 114 2.14 12.73 13.60
C PHE A 114 1.48 12.20 14.87
N PHE A 115 1.96 11.08 15.41
CA PHE A 115 1.38 10.50 16.62
C PHE A 115 1.59 11.35 17.88
N ARG A 116 2.67 12.13 17.96
CA ARG A 116 2.81 13.12 19.04
C ARG A 116 1.76 14.24 18.97
N ALA A 117 1.33 14.60 17.77
CA ALA A 117 0.36 15.67 17.56
C ALA A 117 -1.11 15.20 17.57
N THR A 118 -1.36 13.90 17.36
CA THR A 118 -2.70 13.33 17.18
C THR A 118 -2.97 12.23 18.21
N ALA A 119 -3.11 12.62 19.48
CA ALA A 119 -3.45 11.68 20.55
C ALA A 119 -4.78 10.95 20.22
N GLY A 120 -4.77 9.61 20.30
CA GLY A 120 -5.95 8.78 20.06
C GLY A 120 -6.24 8.41 18.62
N PHE A 121 -5.38 8.76 17.64
CA PHE A 121 -5.51 8.23 16.29
C PHE A 121 -5.09 6.76 16.26
N VAL A 122 -6.05 5.87 15.90
CA VAL A 122 -5.88 4.41 15.91
C VAL A 122 -6.18 3.91 14.50
N PRO A 123 -5.17 3.64 13.66
CA PRO A 123 -5.38 3.18 12.29
C PRO A 123 -5.79 1.70 12.26
N ALA A 124 -6.84 1.37 11.53
CA ALA A 124 -7.22 -0.01 11.24
C ALA A 124 -6.35 -0.64 10.13
N VAL A 125 -5.84 0.20 9.22
CA VAL A 125 -4.94 -0.17 8.13
C VAL A 125 -3.78 0.82 8.09
N VAL A 126 -2.56 0.31 7.98
CA VAL A 126 -1.36 1.12 7.76
C VAL A 126 -0.67 0.64 6.49
N PHE A 127 -0.37 1.57 5.59
CA PHE A 127 0.53 1.36 4.46
C PHE A 127 1.85 2.07 4.75
N VAL A 128 2.98 1.36 4.65
CA VAL A 128 4.31 1.90 4.89
C VAL A 128 5.11 1.80 3.61
N ASP A 129 5.47 2.95 3.06
CA ASP A 129 6.20 3.13 1.81
C ASP A 129 7.09 4.40 1.88
N GLY A 130 7.75 4.59 3.03
CA GLY A 130 8.58 5.75 3.31
C GLY A 130 10.06 5.48 2.99
N ASP A 131 10.91 5.49 4.03
CA ASP A 131 12.34 5.19 3.92
C ASP A 131 12.54 3.67 3.89
N HIS A 132 12.92 3.13 2.73
CA HIS A 132 13.05 1.68 2.48
C HIS A 132 14.29 1.05 3.13
N SER A 133 15.22 1.85 3.68
CA SER A 133 16.37 1.33 4.41
C SER A 133 15.91 0.56 5.66
N ALA A 134 16.69 -0.43 6.10
CA ALA A 134 16.38 -1.18 7.31
C ALA A 134 16.21 -0.27 8.54
N ALA A 135 17.02 0.78 8.66
CA ALA A 135 16.95 1.74 9.74
C ALA A 135 15.70 2.64 9.66
N GLY A 136 15.36 3.10 8.44
CA GLY A 136 14.21 3.94 8.16
C GLY A 136 12.90 3.20 8.42
N ALA A 137 12.73 2.05 7.79
CA ALA A 137 11.57 1.20 7.99
C ALA A 137 11.40 0.80 9.47
N ALA A 138 12.50 0.38 10.14
CA ALA A 138 12.44 0.05 11.57
C ALA A 138 12.04 1.24 12.45
N ARG A 139 12.44 2.46 12.10
CA ARG A 139 12.03 3.69 12.81
C ARG A 139 10.53 3.92 12.70
N ASP A 140 9.98 3.79 11.49
CA ASP A 140 8.55 3.97 11.25
C ASP A 140 7.74 2.86 11.91
N LEU A 141 8.17 1.60 11.82
CA LEU A 141 7.51 0.47 12.48
C LEU A 141 7.50 0.62 14.02
N ARG A 142 8.60 1.10 14.65
CA ARG A 142 8.61 1.36 16.09
C ARG A 142 7.65 2.49 16.48
N ALA A 143 7.53 3.53 15.65
CA ALA A 143 6.59 4.62 15.92
C ALA A 143 5.12 4.15 15.83
N LEU A 144 4.84 3.13 15.03
CA LEU A 144 3.51 2.54 14.86
C LEU A 144 3.10 1.61 16.02
N GLU A 145 4.04 1.00 16.73
CA GLU A 145 3.78 -0.07 17.71
C GLU A 145 2.68 0.27 18.74
N PRO A 146 2.66 1.46 19.37
CA PRO A 146 1.64 1.81 20.36
C PRO A 146 0.25 2.10 19.76
N HIS A 147 0.16 2.28 18.44
CA HIS A 147 -1.01 2.86 17.78
C HIS A 147 -1.78 1.89 16.91
N VAL A 148 -1.15 0.83 16.40
CA VAL A 148 -1.83 -0.20 15.62
C VAL A 148 -2.59 -1.11 16.58
N PRO A 149 -3.92 -1.23 16.47
CA PRO A 149 -4.72 -2.06 17.38
C PRO A 149 -4.57 -3.55 17.06
N ASP A 150 -4.96 -4.38 18.00
CA ASP A 150 -5.15 -5.82 17.77
C ASP A 150 -6.10 -6.02 16.57
N GLY A 151 -5.72 -6.91 15.66
CA GLY A 151 -6.43 -7.13 14.41
C GLY A 151 -6.17 -6.09 13.31
N GLY A 152 -5.44 -5.02 13.60
CA GLY A 152 -5.04 -3.99 12.61
C GLY A 152 -4.09 -4.55 11.56
N PHE A 153 -4.19 -4.04 10.34
CA PHE A 153 -3.40 -4.48 9.19
C PHE A 153 -2.24 -3.53 8.91
N LEU A 154 -1.09 -4.12 8.53
CA LEU A 154 0.05 -3.40 7.98
C LEU A 154 0.37 -3.98 6.61
N PHE A 155 0.51 -3.10 5.62
CA PHE A 155 1.01 -3.45 4.31
C PHE A 155 2.32 -2.71 4.09
N LEU A 156 3.43 -3.45 3.98
CA LEU A 156 4.78 -2.91 3.93
C LEU A 156 5.32 -3.05 2.53
N HIS A 157 5.47 -1.94 1.80
CA HIS A 157 6.05 -1.93 0.47
C HIS A 157 7.52 -2.35 0.49
N ASP A 158 8.02 -2.87 -0.60
CA ASP A 158 9.39 -3.39 -0.76
C ASP A 158 9.82 -4.50 0.22
N TYR A 159 8.89 -5.10 0.96
CA TYR A 159 9.18 -6.23 1.86
C TYR A 159 9.76 -7.44 1.12
N ALA A 160 9.31 -7.69 -0.09
CA ALA A 160 9.78 -8.78 -0.95
C ALA A 160 10.47 -8.26 -2.22
N ASP A 161 11.06 -7.06 -2.17
CA ASP A 161 11.86 -6.55 -3.27
C ASP A 161 13.12 -7.41 -3.42
N PRO A 162 13.50 -7.81 -4.65
CA PRO A 162 14.71 -8.63 -4.88
C PRO A 162 16.01 -7.96 -4.43
N ARG A 163 16.03 -6.64 -4.21
CA ARG A 163 17.16 -5.87 -3.69
C ARG A 163 17.27 -5.92 -2.17
N ASP A 164 16.20 -6.35 -1.46
CA ASP A 164 16.22 -6.65 -0.03
C ASP A 164 16.52 -8.16 0.12
N PRO A 165 17.56 -8.61 0.75
CA PRO A 165 18.44 -7.95 1.72
C PRO A 165 19.90 -7.79 1.23
N ASP A 166 20.17 -7.16 0.12
CA ASP A 166 21.56 -6.94 -0.31
C ASP A 166 22.24 -5.88 0.58
N PRO A 167 23.22 -6.27 1.43
CA PRO A 167 23.91 -5.30 2.29
C PRO A 167 24.72 -4.25 1.52
N ALA A 168 25.04 -4.51 0.25
CA ALA A 168 25.81 -3.58 -0.58
C ALA A 168 24.92 -2.46 -1.15
N GLU A 169 23.61 -2.70 -1.28
CA GLU A 169 22.66 -1.70 -1.80
C GLU A 169 22.21 -0.72 -0.72
N GLY A 170 22.18 -1.11 0.56
CA GLY A 170 21.92 -0.23 1.72
C GLY A 170 20.59 0.53 1.74
N GLU A 171 19.95 0.64 0.58
CA GLU A 171 18.73 1.39 0.35
C GLU A 171 17.46 0.56 0.62
N TYR A 172 17.58 -0.77 0.63
CA TYR A 172 16.48 -1.71 0.83
C TYR A 172 16.77 -2.60 2.04
N GLY A 173 15.81 -2.75 2.93
CA GLY A 173 15.98 -3.52 4.17
C GLY A 173 14.68 -3.63 4.95
N VAL A 174 13.53 -3.58 4.27
CA VAL A 174 12.22 -3.67 4.93
C VAL A 174 12.02 -5.03 5.59
N SER A 175 12.46 -6.12 4.96
CA SER A 175 12.38 -7.47 5.55
C SER A 175 13.23 -7.58 6.82
N GLN A 176 14.41 -6.96 6.85
CA GLN A 176 15.25 -6.88 8.05
C GLN A 176 14.57 -6.07 9.16
N ALA A 177 13.94 -4.94 8.81
CA ALA A 177 13.20 -4.11 9.76
C ALA A 177 12.04 -4.88 10.40
N VAL A 178 11.32 -5.69 9.62
CA VAL A 178 10.27 -6.58 10.14
C VAL A 178 10.84 -7.55 11.17
N GLY A 179 11.94 -8.24 10.86
CA GLY A 179 12.59 -9.18 11.78
C GLY A 179 13.10 -8.54 13.08
N GLN A 180 13.50 -7.26 13.02
CA GLN A 180 14.07 -6.50 14.15
C GLN A 180 13.04 -5.76 14.99
N THR A 181 11.77 -5.71 14.58
CA THR A 181 10.72 -4.95 15.24
C THR A 181 9.61 -5.83 15.81
N TRP A 182 8.60 -5.21 16.38
CA TRP A 182 7.42 -5.88 16.90
C TRP A 182 6.61 -6.61 15.81
N VAL A 183 6.70 -6.17 14.56
CA VAL A 183 5.94 -6.78 13.46
C VAL A 183 6.29 -8.26 13.33
N GLY A 184 7.58 -8.62 13.27
CA GLY A 184 8.00 -10.02 13.18
C GLY A 184 7.62 -10.87 14.39
N ARG A 185 7.42 -10.26 15.57
CA ARG A 185 7.09 -10.98 16.82
C ARG A 185 5.60 -11.01 17.13
N GLN A 186 4.87 -9.94 16.84
CA GLN A 186 3.48 -9.73 17.28
C GLN A 186 2.46 -9.78 16.14
N CYS A 187 2.90 -9.87 14.88
CA CYS A 187 2.00 -9.94 13.75
C CYS A 187 1.98 -11.35 13.13
N GLU A 188 0.89 -11.65 12.47
CA GLU A 188 0.71 -12.78 11.58
C GLU A 188 1.10 -12.33 10.17
N ASP A 189 1.96 -13.09 9.50
CA ASP A 189 2.28 -12.89 8.09
C ASP A 189 1.15 -13.49 7.25
N LEU A 190 0.51 -12.64 6.44
CA LEU A 190 -0.61 -13.01 5.56
C LEU A 190 -0.15 -13.18 4.09
N GLY A 191 1.14 -13.04 3.83
CA GLY A 191 1.76 -13.26 2.54
C GLY A 191 2.14 -11.99 1.78
N VAL A 192 2.66 -12.21 0.58
CA VAL A 192 3.21 -11.17 -0.30
C VAL A 192 2.26 -10.91 -1.47
N PHE A 193 2.06 -9.62 -1.78
CA PHE A 193 1.25 -9.14 -2.90
C PHE A 193 2.07 -8.09 -3.64
N GLY A 194 2.42 -8.35 -4.91
CA GLY A 194 3.41 -7.56 -5.61
C GLY A 194 4.80 -7.69 -4.95
N VAL A 195 5.32 -6.59 -4.43
CA VAL A 195 6.51 -6.55 -3.57
C VAL A 195 6.17 -6.24 -2.11
N GLY A 196 4.90 -5.99 -1.81
CA GLY A 196 4.40 -5.65 -0.47
C GLY A 196 4.10 -6.88 0.40
N GLY A 197 4.54 -6.85 1.65
CA GLY A 197 4.18 -7.84 2.69
C GLY A 197 2.95 -7.40 3.48
N LEU A 198 1.97 -8.28 3.62
CA LEU A 198 0.77 -8.02 4.42
C LEU A 198 0.88 -8.72 5.78
N PHE A 199 0.68 -7.94 6.84
CA PHE A 199 0.72 -8.40 8.21
C PHE A 199 -0.55 -8.00 8.96
N ARG A 200 -0.93 -8.79 9.97
CA ARG A 200 -2.02 -8.46 10.90
C ARG A 200 -1.55 -8.58 12.33
N ARG A 201 -1.77 -7.56 13.15
CA ARG A 201 -1.46 -7.62 14.57
C ARG A 201 -2.33 -8.69 15.26
N ARG A 202 -1.68 -9.59 16.02
CA ARG A 202 -2.37 -10.66 16.75
C ARG A 202 -3.20 -10.11 17.89
N VAL A 203 -4.33 -10.75 18.15
CA VAL A 203 -5.19 -10.41 19.30
C VAL A 203 -4.63 -11.07 20.55
N GLY A 204 -4.40 -10.31 21.61
CA GLY A 204 -4.05 -10.85 22.94
C GLY A 204 -2.58 -11.22 23.15
N GLY A 205 -1.64 -10.67 22.36
CA GLY A 205 -0.19 -10.88 22.54
C GLY A 205 0.33 -12.20 21.95
N PRO A 206 1.61 -12.59 22.20
CA PRO A 206 2.24 -13.75 21.59
C PRO A 206 1.72 -15.06 22.20
N GLY A 207 0.53 -15.49 21.77
CA GLY A 207 0.03 -16.84 22.04
C GLY A 207 0.44 -17.80 20.93
N PRO A 208 0.46 -19.13 21.17
CA PRO A 208 0.66 -20.10 20.12
C PRO A 208 -0.39 -19.90 19.03
N VAL A 209 0.03 -19.96 17.76
CA VAL A 209 -0.84 -19.83 16.61
C VAL A 209 -1.84 -21.00 16.65
N ASP A 210 -3.06 -20.73 17.09
CA ASP A 210 -4.15 -21.68 16.89
C ASP A 210 -4.55 -21.64 15.41
N GLY A 211 -4.02 -22.57 14.64
CA GLY A 211 -4.29 -22.72 13.21
C GLY A 211 -5.74 -23.03 12.86
N SER A 212 -6.65 -23.08 13.85
CA SER A 212 -8.07 -23.39 13.65
C SER A 212 -8.95 -22.15 13.38
N ARG A 213 -8.49 -20.95 13.69
CA ARG A 213 -9.20 -19.71 13.36
C ARG A 213 -8.67 -19.13 12.06
N ARG A 214 -9.33 -19.50 10.97
CA ARG A 214 -9.16 -18.78 9.71
C ARG A 214 -9.53 -17.31 9.94
N PRO A 215 -8.65 -16.35 9.59
CA PRO A 215 -9.03 -14.94 9.52
C PRO A 215 -10.21 -14.81 8.56
N PRO A 216 -11.08 -13.78 8.73
CA PRO A 216 -12.05 -13.45 7.70
C PRO A 216 -11.27 -13.33 6.40
N THR A 217 -11.59 -14.18 5.45
CA THR A 217 -10.91 -14.32 4.17
C THR A 217 -11.01 -13.00 3.42
N ILE A 218 -10.01 -12.17 3.55
CA ILE A 218 -9.60 -11.32 2.43
C ILE A 218 -9.15 -12.35 1.41
N ASP A 219 -9.95 -12.57 0.39
CA ASP A 219 -9.91 -13.74 -0.47
C ASP A 219 -8.52 -13.86 -1.12
N LEU A 220 -7.69 -14.77 -0.60
CA LEU A 220 -6.35 -15.08 -1.14
C LEU A 220 -6.43 -15.71 -2.54
N VAL A 221 -7.64 -16.15 -2.96
CA VAL A 221 -7.90 -16.79 -4.25
C VAL A 221 -7.65 -15.86 -5.45
N TRP A 222 -7.57 -14.55 -5.24
CA TRP A 222 -7.39 -13.56 -6.31
C TRP A 222 -5.96 -13.41 -6.83
N ARG A 223 -5.01 -14.19 -6.36
CA ARG A 223 -3.60 -14.05 -6.76
C ARG A 223 -3.34 -14.29 -8.24
N ASP A 224 -4.02 -15.25 -8.86
CA ASP A 224 -3.60 -15.74 -10.16
C ASP A 224 -4.43 -15.21 -11.34
N ASP A 225 -5.74 -15.05 -11.19
CA ASP A 225 -6.60 -14.75 -12.34
C ASP A 225 -6.55 -13.29 -12.79
N VAL A 226 -6.49 -12.34 -11.86
CA VAL A 226 -6.52 -10.91 -12.20
C VAL A 226 -5.15 -10.43 -12.66
N ALA A 227 -4.07 -10.85 -12.00
CA ALA A 227 -2.71 -10.52 -12.39
C ALA A 227 -2.38 -11.13 -13.76
N MET A 228 -2.84 -12.36 -14.04
CA MET A 228 -2.64 -13.02 -15.32
C MET A 228 -3.45 -12.35 -16.44
N GLN A 229 -4.70 -12.00 -16.21
CA GLN A 229 -5.54 -11.27 -17.17
C GLN A 229 -4.98 -9.88 -17.47
N TYR A 230 -4.42 -9.21 -16.46
CA TYR A 230 -3.79 -7.91 -16.63
C TYR A 230 -2.49 -8.00 -17.42
N ARG A 231 -1.59 -8.96 -17.11
CA ARG A 231 -0.36 -9.20 -17.89
C ARG A 231 -0.63 -9.52 -19.36
N GLN A 232 -1.76 -10.13 -19.68
CA GLN A 232 -2.16 -10.41 -21.06
C GLN A 232 -2.72 -9.18 -21.80
N ARG A 233 -3.36 -8.24 -21.10
CA ARG A 233 -4.02 -7.06 -21.69
C ARG A 233 -3.13 -5.82 -21.77
N VAL A 234 -2.19 -5.68 -20.87
CA VAL A 234 -1.31 -4.50 -20.80
C VAL A 234 0.13 -4.93 -21.03
N ARG A 235 0.62 -4.68 -22.25
CA ARG A 235 2.06 -4.65 -22.51
C ARG A 235 2.63 -3.43 -21.79
N TRP A 236 3.01 -3.60 -20.53
CA TRP A 236 3.57 -2.56 -19.71
C TRP A 236 4.91 -2.07 -20.28
N PRO A 237 5.11 -0.74 -20.49
CA PRO A 237 6.34 -0.20 -21.05
C PRO A 237 7.52 -0.17 -20.04
N LEU A 238 7.42 -0.86 -18.88
CA LEU A 238 8.48 -0.96 -17.87
C LEU A 238 9.83 -1.47 -18.41
N GLY A 239 9.83 -2.19 -19.52
CA GLY A 239 11.04 -2.73 -20.11
C GLY A 239 12.05 -1.71 -20.64
N ARG A 240 11.68 -0.44 -20.89
CA ARG A 240 12.60 0.55 -21.47
C ARG A 240 13.29 1.43 -20.42
N ARG A 241 12.65 1.76 -19.30
CA ARG A 241 13.27 2.55 -18.23
C ARG A 241 14.15 1.69 -17.32
N PHE A 242 13.73 0.47 -17.00
CA PHE A 242 14.53 -0.48 -16.22
C PHE A 242 15.82 -0.90 -16.95
N ARG A 243 15.78 -1.11 -18.27
CA ARG A 243 17.00 -1.41 -19.05
C ARG A 243 17.97 -0.23 -19.15
N ARG A 244 17.51 1.01 -18.95
CA ARG A 244 18.39 2.18 -18.96
C ARG A 244 19.14 2.37 -17.63
N ALA A 245 18.57 1.96 -16.52
CA ALA A 245 19.21 1.99 -15.21
C ALA A 245 20.28 0.87 -15.06
N LEU A 246 20.01 -0.32 -15.61
CA LEU A 246 20.95 -1.45 -15.58
C LEU A 246 22.01 -1.42 -16.71
N GLY A 247 21.86 -0.55 -17.72
CA GLY A 247 22.69 -0.52 -18.93
C GLY A 247 23.90 0.41 -18.91
N ARG A 248 24.29 1.02 -17.79
CA ARG A 248 25.43 1.93 -17.72
C ARG A 248 26.47 1.53 -16.67
N ARG A 249 27.05 0.35 -16.80
CA ARG A 249 28.41 0.08 -16.38
C ARG A 249 29.13 -0.66 -17.49
N ARG A 250 29.81 0.07 -18.36
CA ARG A 250 30.92 -0.50 -19.14
C ARG A 250 32.12 -0.58 -18.20
N PRO A 251 32.85 -1.69 -18.17
CA PRO A 251 34.15 -1.73 -17.52
C PRO A 251 35.09 -0.85 -18.38
N GLU A 252 35.72 0.14 -17.77
CA GLU A 252 36.88 0.81 -18.36
C GLU A 252 38.03 -0.17 -18.36
N ASN A 253 38.58 -0.40 -19.55
CA ASN A 253 39.75 -1.20 -19.81
C ASN A 253 40.96 -0.65 -19.07
N ALA A 254 41.63 -1.54 -18.33
CA ALA A 254 43.03 -1.37 -17.97
C ALA A 254 43.88 -1.49 -19.26
N GLY A 255 44.62 -0.42 -19.54
CA GLY A 255 45.82 -0.40 -20.36
C GLY A 255 47.01 -0.10 -19.48
#